data_920899e278978ede03ec6e2bfb762c97
#
_entry.id   920899e278978ede03ec6e2bfb762c97
#
_cell.length_a   1.000
_cell.length_b   1.000
_cell.length_c   1.000
_cell.angle_alpha   90.00
_cell.angle_beta   90.00
_cell.angle_gamma   90.00
#
_symmetry.space_group_name_H-M   'P 1'
#
loop_
_entity.id
_entity.type
_entity.pdbx_description
1 polymer ?
#
loop_
_entity_poly.entity_id
_entity_poly.type
_entity_poly.pdbx_seq_one_letter_code
_entity_poly.pdbx_strand_id
1 'polypeptide(L)'
;MQQRVIISQDIEHDLAQAIAETEHDRVFVLTDDITQECCLPKVAVLFAKHNATTITIRHDDTNKTLATLADVWTALQRGGATRHSLLVNLGGGMVTDLGGFAAATFKRGINFINIPTTLLAMVDSSVGGKTAIDLPAGKNLAGTFYQPWLVLCDPDCLTTLPEDIFRDGCAEVIKYAVLGNAPFFDDLRAGSAHAQLEHIIETCVTMKRDIVAQDEFDRGQRQLLNLGHTFGHGIEARSGFAVSHGSAVAIGMAMMVRAAAAFGLCTEKTRDTVVDILRQYDLPVDCAFRAGDMLPTILHDKKAAGDTINLIVPTAVGQCRIVKTPASEIMDWLRAGGAR
;
A
#
# COMPACT_ATOMS: atom_id res chain seq x y z
N MET A 1 -16.75 11.65 4.23
CA MET A 1 -15.94 12.87 3.98
C MET A 1 -14.76 12.45 3.11
N GLN A 2 -14.43 13.17 2.05
CA GLN A 2 -13.30 12.79 1.20
C GLN A 2 -12.00 12.95 1.97
N GLN A 3 -11.12 11.95 1.95
CA GLN A 3 -9.84 11.98 2.65
C GLN A 3 -8.96 13.14 2.15
N ARG A 4 -8.39 13.89 3.09
CA ARG A 4 -7.47 15.00 2.79
C ARG A 4 -6.07 14.43 2.53
N VAL A 5 -5.51 14.76 1.36
CA VAL A 5 -4.12 14.44 0.99
C VAL A 5 -3.49 15.70 0.44
N ILE A 6 -2.28 16.01 0.87
CA ILE A 6 -1.46 17.13 0.39
C ILE A 6 -0.15 16.54 -0.16
N ILE A 7 0.22 16.94 -1.37
CA ILE A 7 1.56 16.75 -1.92
C ILE A 7 2.33 18.01 -1.60
N SER A 8 3.28 17.89 -0.69
CA SER A 8 3.98 19.03 -0.08
C SER A 8 5.23 19.38 -0.87
N GLN A 9 5.49 20.68 -0.97
CA GLN A 9 6.77 21.25 -1.40
C GLN A 9 7.52 21.91 -0.23
N ASP A 10 6.86 22.03 0.94
CA ASP A 10 7.44 22.51 2.21
C ASP A 10 6.75 21.76 3.36
N ILE A 11 7.30 20.62 3.69
CA ILE A 11 6.73 19.70 4.67
C ILE A 11 6.63 20.34 6.08
N GLU A 12 7.59 21.19 6.47
CA GLU A 12 7.56 21.86 7.79
C GLU A 12 6.39 22.83 7.86
N HIS A 13 6.15 23.62 6.82
CA HIS A 13 5.03 24.57 6.74
C HIS A 13 3.69 23.84 6.74
N ASP A 14 3.50 22.87 5.85
CA ASP A 14 2.23 22.17 5.70
C ASP A 14 1.88 21.32 6.93
N LEU A 15 2.87 20.70 7.55
CA LEU A 15 2.68 19.95 8.79
C LEU A 15 2.34 20.90 9.96
N ALA A 16 3.01 22.07 10.05
CA ALA A 16 2.70 23.07 11.08
C ALA A 16 1.25 23.55 10.97
N GLN A 17 0.78 23.82 9.75
CA GLN A 17 -0.61 24.18 9.51
C GLN A 17 -1.57 23.05 9.89
N ALA A 18 -1.27 21.82 9.49
CA ALA A 18 -2.09 20.64 9.80
C ALA A 18 -2.20 20.40 11.31
N ILE A 19 -1.10 20.54 12.05
CA ILE A 19 -1.09 20.41 13.52
C ILE A 19 -1.93 21.54 14.13
N ALA A 20 -1.80 22.79 13.67
CA ALA A 20 -2.58 23.91 14.18
C ALA A 20 -4.10 23.79 13.93
N GLU A 21 -4.50 23.11 12.84
CA GLU A 21 -5.91 22.84 12.51
C GLU A 21 -6.53 21.72 13.34
N THR A 22 -5.70 20.87 13.99
CA THR A 22 -6.19 19.81 14.89
C THR A 22 -6.31 20.31 16.32
N GLU A 23 -7.49 20.11 16.94
CA GLU A 23 -7.60 20.27 18.39
C GLU A 23 -6.82 19.14 19.07
N HIS A 24 -5.69 19.48 19.70
CA HIS A 24 -4.83 18.50 20.38
C HIS A 24 -4.23 19.06 21.66
N ASP A 25 -3.96 18.17 22.62
CA ASP A 25 -3.27 18.49 23.88
C ASP A 25 -1.80 18.08 23.86
N ARG A 26 -1.45 17.06 23.08
CA ARG A 26 -0.08 16.54 22.94
C ARG A 26 0.13 16.01 21.53
N VAL A 27 1.37 16.08 21.07
CA VAL A 27 1.81 15.50 19.81
C VAL A 27 2.74 14.31 20.10
N PHE A 28 2.50 13.21 19.43
CA PHE A 28 3.37 12.03 19.40
C PHE A 28 3.81 11.77 17.98
N VAL A 29 5.04 11.28 17.82
CA VAL A 29 5.58 10.89 16.51
C VAL A 29 5.93 9.41 16.58
N LEU A 30 5.28 8.60 15.75
CA LEU A 30 5.67 7.22 15.52
C LEU A 30 6.53 7.14 14.27
N THR A 31 7.73 6.57 14.39
CA THR A 31 8.66 6.39 13.28
C THR A 31 9.41 5.08 13.43
N ASP A 32 10.10 4.65 12.38
CA ASP A 32 11.06 3.56 12.46
C ASP A 32 12.50 4.08 12.58
N ASP A 33 13.42 3.19 12.95
CA ASP A 33 14.83 3.52 13.19
C ASP A 33 15.54 4.09 11.94
N ILE A 34 15.20 3.67 10.72
CA ILE A 34 15.77 4.22 9.48
C ILE A 34 15.16 5.59 9.17
N THR A 35 13.84 5.70 9.20
CA THR A 35 13.12 6.95 8.92
C THR A 35 13.45 8.03 9.94
N GLN A 36 13.71 7.65 11.20
CA GLN A 36 14.17 8.56 12.23
C GLN A 36 15.49 9.24 11.84
N GLU A 37 16.40 8.55 11.20
CA GLU A 37 17.69 9.12 10.77
C GLU A 37 17.54 9.93 9.47
N CYS A 38 16.76 9.44 8.52
CA CYS A 38 16.70 9.99 7.15
C CYS A 38 15.68 11.12 6.98
N CYS A 39 14.48 11.01 7.58
CA CYS A 39 13.36 11.90 7.32
C CYS A 39 12.97 12.77 8.52
N LEU A 40 13.08 12.28 9.77
CA LEU A 40 12.71 13.04 10.95
C LEU A 40 13.46 14.38 11.08
N PRO A 41 14.73 14.53 10.69
CA PRO A 41 15.44 15.81 10.74
C PRO A 41 14.74 16.94 9.97
N LYS A 42 14.00 16.64 8.89
CA LYS A 42 13.25 17.64 8.09
C LYS A 42 12.17 18.38 8.88
N VAL A 43 11.64 17.75 9.94
CA VAL A 43 10.51 18.25 10.74
C VAL A 43 10.85 18.32 12.26
N ALA A 44 12.10 18.07 12.62
CA ALA A 44 12.54 17.98 14.03
C ALA A 44 12.32 19.30 14.79
N VAL A 45 12.56 20.44 14.15
CA VAL A 45 12.37 21.77 14.77
C VAL A 45 10.91 21.99 15.11
N LEU A 46 9.99 21.60 14.21
CA LEU A 46 8.55 21.70 14.44
C LEU A 46 8.13 20.81 15.61
N PHE A 47 8.58 19.56 15.65
CA PHE A 47 8.24 18.64 16.73
C PHE A 47 8.79 19.11 18.09
N ALA A 48 9.98 19.72 18.10
CA ALA A 48 10.54 20.31 19.32
C ALA A 48 9.67 21.48 19.84
N LYS A 49 9.15 22.34 18.97
CA LYS A 49 8.22 23.44 19.34
C LYS A 49 6.93 22.93 20.00
N HIS A 50 6.46 21.73 19.60
CA HIS A 50 5.27 21.10 20.17
C HIS A 50 5.58 20.17 21.35
N ASN A 51 6.85 20.09 21.82
CA ASN A 51 7.29 19.11 22.80
C ASN A 51 6.85 17.68 22.47
N ALA A 52 6.93 17.31 21.19
CA ALA A 52 6.44 16.03 20.70
C ALA A 52 7.27 14.86 21.29
N THR A 53 6.59 13.78 21.65
CA THR A 53 7.24 12.55 22.13
C THR A 53 7.44 11.61 20.95
N THR A 54 8.69 11.27 20.62
CA THR A 54 9.01 10.31 19.56
C THR A 54 8.95 8.88 20.09
N ILE A 55 8.28 8.01 19.33
CA ILE A 55 8.18 6.56 19.55
C ILE A 55 8.85 5.90 18.35
N THR A 56 9.94 5.19 18.57
CA THR A 56 10.71 4.54 17.52
C THR A 56 10.50 3.03 17.57
N ILE A 57 10.15 2.45 16.44
CA ILE A 57 10.02 1.00 16.25
C ILE A 57 11.08 0.52 15.24
N ARG A 58 11.24 -0.79 15.09
CA ARG A 58 12.15 -1.34 14.09
C ARG A 58 11.52 -1.27 12.70
N HIS A 59 12.31 -0.96 11.67
CA HIS A 59 11.87 -0.79 10.28
C HIS A 59 11.46 -2.10 9.58
N ASP A 60 11.80 -3.25 10.12
CA ASP A 60 11.53 -4.55 9.51
C ASP A 60 10.02 -4.85 9.52
N ASP A 61 9.48 -5.26 8.36
CA ASP A 61 8.06 -5.59 8.16
C ASP A 61 7.58 -6.70 9.12
N THR A 62 8.50 -7.56 9.58
CA THR A 62 8.21 -8.59 10.60
C THR A 62 7.85 -8.00 11.98
N ASN A 63 8.08 -6.70 12.18
CA ASN A 63 7.68 -5.99 13.39
C ASN A 63 6.26 -5.39 13.35
N LYS A 64 5.52 -5.58 12.26
CA LYS A 64 4.11 -5.19 12.18
C LYS A 64 3.20 -6.11 12.99
N THR A 65 3.48 -6.25 14.28
CA THR A 65 2.91 -7.28 15.17
C THR A 65 2.06 -6.71 16.31
N LEU A 66 1.29 -7.58 16.96
CA LEU A 66 0.56 -7.23 18.18
C LEU A 66 1.51 -6.80 19.33
N ALA A 67 2.71 -7.36 19.41
CA ALA A 67 3.69 -6.97 20.43
C ALA A 67 4.15 -5.53 20.21
N THR A 68 4.54 -5.18 18.99
CA THR A 68 4.92 -3.80 18.63
C THR A 68 3.77 -2.81 18.85
N LEU A 69 2.55 -3.19 18.49
CA LEU A 69 1.36 -2.38 18.75
C LEU A 69 1.15 -2.13 20.25
N ALA A 70 1.34 -3.14 21.09
CA ALA A 70 1.24 -3.00 22.55
C ALA A 70 2.33 -2.08 23.12
N ASP A 71 3.55 -2.12 22.55
CA ASP A 71 4.63 -1.21 22.93
C ASP A 71 4.30 0.24 22.55
N VAL A 72 3.72 0.48 21.38
CA VAL A 72 3.24 1.82 20.96
C VAL A 72 2.15 2.32 21.90
N TRP A 73 1.15 1.52 22.26
CA TRP A 73 0.13 1.93 23.25
C TRP A 73 0.74 2.23 24.63
N THR A 74 1.72 1.44 25.04
CA THR A 74 2.42 1.66 26.31
C THR A 74 3.20 2.97 26.28
N ALA A 75 3.87 3.27 25.17
CA ALA A 75 4.61 4.53 25.00
C ALA A 75 3.66 5.74 24.98
N LEU A 76 2.53 5.67 24.27
CA LEU A 76 1.48 6.69 24.30
C LEU A 76 0.97 6.92 25.73
N GLN A 77 0.68 5.84 26.47
CA GLN A 77 0.20 5.93 27.86
C GLN A 77 1.24 6.59 28.77
N ARG A 78 2.50 6.16 28.69
CA ARG A 78 3.62 6.72 29.51
C ARG A 78 3.88 8.18 29.21
N GLY A 79 3.74 8.58 27.94
CA GLY A 79 3.81 9.97 27.50
C GLY A 79 2.60 10.82 27.91
N GLY A 80 1.60 10.23 28.57
CA GLY A 80 0.40 10.93 29.04
C GLY A 80 -0.60 11.26 27.93
N ALA A 81 -0.66 10.45 26.87
CA ALA A 81 -1.62 10.62 25.78
C ALA A 81 -3.07 10.54 26.28
N THR A 82 -3.90 11.45 25.82
CA THR A 82 -5.33 11.52 26.08
C THR A 82 -6.14 11.16 24.83
N ARG A 83 -7.48 11.29 24.87
CA ARG A 83 -8.32 11.16 23.67
C ARG A 83 -8.17 12.32 22.67
N HIS A 84 -7.55 13.41 23.09
CA HIS A 84 -7.33 14.61 22.28
C HIS A 84 -5.90 14.69 21.75
N SER A 85 -5.06 13.69 22.02
CA SER A 85 -3.69 13.70 21.49
C SER A 85 -3.66 13.41 20.00
N LEU A 86 -2.64 13.95 19.33
CA LEU A 86 -2.37 13.73 17.91
C LEU A 86 -1.19 12.77 17.76
N LEU A 87 -1.36 11.74 16.93
CA LEU A 87 -0.28 10.85 16.52
C LEU A 87 0.15 11.18 15.10
N VAL A 88 1.42 11.48 14.87
CA VAL A 88 2.01 11.64 13.53
C VAL A 88 2.81 10.40 13.19
N ASN A 89 2.38 9.66 12.17
CA ASN A 89 3.09 8.48 11.67
C ASN A 89 4.03 8.92 10.56
N LEU A 90 5.33 8.89 10.80
CA LEU A 90 6.37 9.23 9.84
C LEU A 90 7.12 7.96 9.46
N GLY A 91 6.84 7.40 8.27
CA GLY A 91 7.45 6.16 7.83
C GLY A 91 6.80 5.51 6.63
N GLY A 92 7.27 4.33 6.27
CA GLY A 92 6.69 3.49 5.21
C GLY A 92 5.34 2.88 5.58
N GLY A 93 4.84 1.98 4.72
CA GLY A 93 3.53 1.31 4.90
C GLY A 93 3.38 0.60 6.25
N MET A 94 4.45 -0.02 6.76
CA MET A 94 4.44 -0.67 8.07
C MET A 94 4.12 0.33 9.20
N VAL A 95 4.76 1.49 9.20
CA VAL A 95 4.54 2.54 10.21
C VAL A 95 3.15 3.16 10.09
N THR A 96 2.70 3.44 8.86
CA THR A 96 1.38 4.07 8.64
C THR A 96 0.23 3.12 8.99
N ASP A 97 0.33 1.83 8.68
CA ASP A 97 -0.68 0.83 9.01
C ASP A 97 -0.76 0.55 10.51
N LEU A 98 0.39 0.26 11.15
CA LEU A 98 0.46 -0.03 12.58
C LEU A 98 0.09 1.21 13.40
N GLY A 99 0.61 2.38 13.03
CA GLY A 99 0.32 3.64 13.71
C GLY A 99 -1.15 4.06 13.54
N GLY A 100 -1.73 3.87 12.35
CA GLY A 100 -3.16 4.09 12.12
C GLY A 100 -4.03 3.16 12.97
N PHE A 101 -3.65 1.88 13.11
CA PHE A 101 -4.35 0.94 13.98
C PHE A 101 -4.14 1.26 15.47
N ALA A 102 -2.95 1.71 15.85
CA ALA A 102 -2.69 2.21 17.21
C ALA A 102 -3.60 3.41 17.52
N ALA A 103 -3.68 4.38 16.61
CA ALA A 103 -4.55 5.55 16.76
C ALA A 103 -6.02 5.17 16.85
N ALA A 104 -6.49 4.26 16.00
CA ALA A 104 -7.88 3.81 15.97
C ALA A 104 -8.33 3.14 17.26
N THR A 105 -7.42 2.44 17.94
CA THR A 105 -7.74 1.59 19.09
C THR A 105 -7.36 2.21 20.44
N PHE A 106 -6.37 3.11 20.47
CA PHE A 106 -5.99 3.83 21.68
C PHE A 106 -7.11 4.78 22.11
N LYS A 107 -7.56 4.67 23.37
CA LYS A 107 -8.68 5.49 23.94
C LYS A 107 -9.98 5.47 23.10
N ARG A 108 -10.19 4.48 22.23
CA ARG A 108 -11.29 4.33 21.25
C ARG A 108 -11.22 5.30 20.08
N GLY A 109 -10.05 5.74 19.74
CA GLY A 109 -9.73 6.62 18.61
C GLY A 109 -9.12 7.94 19.05
N ILE A 110 -7.97 8.25 18.45
CA ILE A 110 -7.30 9.57 18.51
C ILE A 110 -7.01 10.02 17.08
N ASN A 111 -6.88 11.34 16.87
CA ASN A 111 -6.51 11.85 15.56
C ASN A 111 -5.10 11.41 15.16
N PHE A 112 -4.89 11.17 13.88
CA PHE A 112 -3.57 10.89 13.36
C PHE A 112 -3.32 11.50 11.98
N ILE A 113 -2.04 11.76 11.68
CA ILE A 113 -1.54 12.22 10.38
C ILE A 113 -0.55 11.18 9.88
N ASN A 114 -0.63 10.84 8.60
CA ASN A 114 0.38 10.01 7.93
C ASN A 114 1.34 10.90 7.12
N ILE A 115 2.64 10.70 7.32
CA ILE A 115 3.71 11.24 6.47
C ILE A 115 4.43 10.02 5.87
N PRO A 116 3.95 9.51 4.73
CA PRO A 116 4.55 8.34 4.10
C PRO A 116 5.94 8.67 3.53
N THR A 117 6.90 7.77 3.72
CA THR A 117 8.30 7.97 3.31
C THR A 117 8.77 6.96 2.26
N THR A 118 7.89 6.08 1.78
CA THR A 118 8.15 5.18 0.65
C THR A 118 7.17 5.47 -0.47
N LEU A 119 7.57 5.21 -1.73
CA LEU A 119 6.69 5.43 -2.89
C LEU A 119 5.39 4.64 -2.74
N LEU A 120 5.48 3.35 -2.37
CA LEU A 120 4.32 2.49 -2.12
C LEU A 120 3.36 3.12 -1.10
N ALA A 121 3.88 3.68 -0.02
CA ALA A 121 3.05 4.30 1.00
C ALA A 121 2.42 5.61 0.51
N MET A 122 3.12 6.42 -0.28
CA MET A 122 2.60 7.65 -0.85
C MET A 122 1.45 7.42 -1.84
N VAL A 123 1.62 6.43 -2.73
CA VAL A 123 0.67 6.18 -3.82
C VAL A 123 -0.47 5.24 -3.42
N ASP A 124 -0.27 4.42 -2.39
CA ASP A 124 -1.25 3.39 -2.01
C ASP A 124 -1.47 3.30 -0.50
N SER A 125 -0.64 2.63 0.30
CA SER A 125 -1.02 2.11 1.62
C SER A 125 -1.49 3.18 2.61
N SER A 126 -0.94 4.40 2.63
CA SER A 126 -1.37 5.47 3.54
C SER A 126 -2.75 6.07 3.23
N VAL A 127 -3.31 5.79 2.03
CA VAL A 127 -4.57 6.36 1.55
C VAL A 127 -5.69 5.34 1.66
N GLY A 128 -6.88 5.76 2.11
CA GLY A 128 -8.09 4.93 2.13
C GLY A 128 -8.38 4.24 3.45
N GLY A 129 -7.64 4.57 4.52
CA GLY A 129 -7.97 4.26 5.91
C GLY A 129 -7.89 2.78 6.31
N LYS A 130 -7.34 1.90 5.48
CA LYS A 130 -7.03 0.52 5.91
C LYS A 130 -5.85 0.58 6.87
N THR A 131 -6.04 0.13 8.11
CA THR A 131 -5.00 0.06 9.14
C THR A 131 -4.98 -1.34 9.71
N ALA A 132 -3.79 -1.93 9.92
CA ALA A 132 -3.69 -3.32 10.35
C ALA A 132 -2.34 -3.68 10.95
N ILE A 133 -2.33 -4.83 11.60
CA ILE A 133 -1.13 -5.59 11.98
C ILE A 133 -1.20 -7.01 11.40
N ASP A 134 -0.05 -7.64 11.36
CA ASP A 134 0.10 -9.02 10.94
C ASP A 134 -0.12 -9.98 12.12
N LEU A 135 -0.64 -11.15 11.81
CA LEU A 135 -0.78 -12.26 12.76
C LEU A 135 0.06 -13.44 12.26
N PRO A 136 0.36 -14.44 13.09
CA PRO A 136 1.09 -15.64 12.66
C PRO A 136 0.44 -16.37 11.48
N ALA A 137 -0.88 -16.18 11.29
CA ALA A 137 -1.64 -16.81 10.20
C ALA A 137 -1.56 -16.04 8.86
N GLY A 138 -1.09 -14.79 8.85
CA GLY A 138 -0.97 -13.99 7.61
C GLY A 138 -0.88 -12.49 7.85
N LYS A 139 -0.58 -11.76 6.77
CA LYS A 139 -0.47 -10.30 6.74
C LYS A 139 -1.85 -9.63 6.87
N ASN A 140 -1.89 -8.48 7.55
CA ASN A 140 -3.04 -7.56 7.64
C ASN A 140 -4.35 -8.18 8.17
N LEU A 141 -4.28 -9.25 8.97
CA LEU A 141 -5.47 -9.99 9.43
C LEU A 141 -6.20 -9.33 10.61
N ALA A 142 -5.54 -8.45 11.36
CA ALA A 142 -6.16 -7.72 12.46
C ALA A 142 -6.05 -6.22 12.19
N GLY A 143 -7.18 -5.56 12.00
CA GLY A 143 -7.18 -4.14 11.65
C GLY A 143 -8.57 -3.52 11.63
N THR A 144 -8.64 -2.28 11.20
CA THR A 144 -9.88 -1.51 11.08
C THR A 144 -9.78 -0.47 9.98
N PHE A 145 -10.93 -0.01 9.51
CA PHE A 145 -11.01 1.18 8.66
C PHE A 145 -11.03 2.42 9.56
N TYR A 146 -9.95 3.20 9.56
CA TYR A 146 -9.83 4.44 10.31
C TYR A 146 -9.07 5.48 9.49
N GLN A 147 -9.76 6.58 9.14
CA GLN A 147 -9.21 7.59 8.23
C GLN A 147 -8.21 8.49 8.97
N PRO A 148 -7.02 8.78 8.40
CA PRO A 148 -6.16 9.82 8.93
C PRO A 148 -6.82 11.20 8.77
N TRP A 149 -6.50 12.13 9.67
CA TRP A 149 -6.85 13.54 9.54
C TRP A 149 -6.28 14.13 8.25
N LEU A 150 -5.03 13.75 7.95
CA LEU A 150 -4.30 14.16 6.76
C LEU A 150 -3.31 13.06 6.35
N VAL A 151 -3.10 12.90 5.05
CA VAL A 151 -1.90 12.27 4.48
C VAL A 151 -1.07 13.40 3.86
N LEU A 152 0.17 13.55 4.31
CA LEU A 152 1.11 14.57 3.85
C LEU A 152 2.27 13.90 3.11
N CYS A 153 2.24 13.93 1.79
CA CYS A 153 3.25 13.34 0.93
C CYS A 153 4.32 14.38 0.58
N ASP A 154 5.56 14.18 1.03
CA ASP A 154 6.72 14.96 0.61
C ASP A 154 7.60 14.09 -0.30
N PRO A 155 7.64 14.33 -1.63
CA PRO A 155 8.47 13.58 -2.54
C PRO A 155 9.96 13.58 -2.18
N ASP A 156 10.44 14.60 -1.47
CA ASP A 156 11.82 14.69 -1.01
C ASP A 156 12.16 13.62 0.05
N CYS A 157 11.18 13.01 0.70
CA CYS A 157 11.41 11.84 1.56
C CYS A 157 11.89 10.63 0.77
N LEU A 158 11.65 10.58 -0.55
CA LEU A 158 12.10 9.49 -1.41
C LEU A 158 13.57 9.60 -1.82
N THR A 159 14.23 10.74 -1.61
CA THR A 159 15.63 10.95 -2.00
C THR A 159 16.63 10.07 -1.24
N THR A 160 16.25 9.59 -0.06
CA THR A 160 17.04 8.67 0.77
C THR A 160 16.57 7.23 0.69
N LEU A 161 15.52 6.96 -0.09
CA LEU A 161 14.94 5.63 -0.22
C LEU A 161 15.84 4.75 -1.11
N PRO A 162 16.23 3.53 -0.67
CA PRO A 162 16.92 2.57 -1.52
C PRO A 162 16.17 2.27 -2.81
N GLU A 163 16.90 2.14 -3.92
CA GLU A 163 16.33 2.00 -5.27
C GLU A 163 15.47 0.74 -5.43
N ASP A 164 15.81 -0.34 -4.74
CA ASP A 164 15.03 -1.57 -4.73
C ASP A 164 13.66 -1.39 -4.05
N ILE A 165 13.60 -0.59 -2.97
CA ILE A 165 12.34 -0.25 -2.29
C ILE A 165 11.53 0.75 -3.13
N PHE A 166 12.19 1.69 -3.80
CA PHE A 166 11.52 2.61 -4.72
C PHE A 166 10.87 1.85 -5.87
N ARG A 167 11.63 0.95 -6.52
CA ARG A 167 11.16 0.09 -7.60
C ARG A 167 9.99 -0.81 -7.17
N ASP A 168 10.03 -1.32 -5.95
CA ASP A 168 8.93 -2.10 -5.38
C ASP A 168 7.63 -1.26 -5.35
N GLY A 169 7.72 0.01 -4.99
CA GLY A 169 6.60 0.96 -5.06
C GLY A 169 6.09 1.21 -6.49
N CYS A 170 6.95 1.13 -7.51
CA CYS A 170 6.55 1.31 -8.91
C CYS A 170 5.56 0.23 -9.39
N ALA A 171 5.53 -0.94 -8.77
CA ALA A 171 4.54 -1.96 -9.08
C ALA A 171 3.11 -1.46 -8.82
N GLU A 172 2.90 -0.75 -7.70
CA GLU A 172 1.61 -0.14 -7.38
C GLU A 172 1.25 1.01 -8.32
N VAL A 173 2.24 1.82 -8.72
CA VAL A 173 2.05 2.88 -9.73
C VAL A 173 1.55 2.28 -11.05
N ILE A 174 2.21 1.24 -11.55
CA ILE A 174 1.83 0.53 -12.78
C ILE A 174 0.44 -0.12 -12.62
N LYS A 175 0.14 -0.66 -11.45
CA LYS A 175 -1.20 -1.20 -11.13
C LYS A 175 -2.29 -0.16 -11.41
N TYR A 176 -2.15 1.08 -10.93
CA TYR A 176 -3.12 2.14 -11.18
C TYR A 176 -3.29 2.46 -12.66
N ALA A 177 -2.19 2.55 -13.39
CA ALA A 177 -2.21 2.81 -14.81
C ALA A 177 -2.93 1.71 -15.61
N VAL A 178 -2.62 0.44 -15.32
CA VAL A 178 -3.29 -0.72 -15.94
C VAL A 178 -4.76 -0.80 -15.54
N LEU A 179 -5.07 -0.44 -14.30
CA LEU A 179 -6.42 -0.55 -13.74
C LEU A 179 -7.43 0.36 -14.42
N GLY A 180 -7.07 1.63 -14.66
CA GLY A 180 -8.07 2.61 -15.04
C GLY A 180 -7.57 3.88 -15.74
N ASN A 181 -6.30 3.97 -16.19
CA ASN A 181 -5.78 5.20 -16.75
C ASN A 181 -4.76 4.96 -17.87
N ALA A 182 -5.25 4.78 -19.09
CA ALA A 182 -4.40 4.56 -20.26
C ALA A 182 -3.46 5.75 -20.60
N PRO A 183 -3.87 7.03 -20.53
CA PRO A 183 -2.94 8.14 -20.68
C PRO A 183 -1.81 8.10 -19.66
N PHE A 184 -2.09 7.87 -18.39
CA PHE A 184 -1.06 7.72 -17.35
C PHE A 184 -0.12 6.53 -17.63
N PHE A 185 -0.64 5.45 -18.20
CA PHE A 185 0.18 4.33 -18.64
C PHE A 185 1.19 4.75 -19.74
N ASP A 186 0.73 5.57 -20.69
CA ASP A 186 1.60 6.10 -21.77
C ASP A 186 2.65 7.06 -21.21
N ASP A 187 2.31 7.90 -20.22
CA ASP A 187 3.26 8.77 -19.52
C ASP A 187 4.36 7.95 -18.81
N LEU A 188 3.99 6.87 -18.11
CA LEU A 188 4.94 5.97 -17.46
C LEU A 188 5.87 5.28 -18.46
N ARG A 189 5.39 4.95 -19.66
CA ARG A 189 6.21 4.37 -20.72
C ARG A 189 7.19 5.37 -21.34
N ALA A 190 6.81 6.63 -21.40
CA ALA A 190 7.59 7.69 -22.04
C ALA A 190 8.71 8.24 -21.16
N GLY A 191 8.60 8.14 -19.83
CA GLY A 191 9.52 8.73 -18.87
C GLY A 191 10.00 7.78 -17.78
N SER A 192 10.82 8.30 -16.86
CA SER A 192 11.20 7.61 -15.64
C SER A 192 10.30 8.03 -14.47
N ALA A 193 10.07 7.14 -13.52
CA ALA A 193 9.29 7.45 -12.32
C ALA A 193 9.90 8.62 -11.52
N HIS A 194 11.21 8.67 -11.37
CA HIS A 194 11.91 9.74 -10.66
C HIS A 194 11.66 11.13 -11.27
N ALA A 195 11.54 11.23 -12.59
CA ALA A 195 11.31 12.51 -13.27
C ALA A 195 9.85 13.01 -13.17
N GLN A 196 8.92 12.17 -12.70
CA GLN A 196 7.48 12.43 -12.73
C GLN A 196 6.82 12.21 -11.36
N LEU A 197 7.59 12.27 -10.26
CA LEU A 197 7.11 11.87 -8.92
C LEU A 197 5.83 12.57 -8.48
N GLU A 198 5.75 13.90 -8.59
CA GLU A 198 4.55 14.64 -8.19
C GLU A 198 3.33 14.20 -9.00
N HIS A 199 3.46 14.10 -10.32
CA HIS A 199 2.39 13.64 -11.20
C HIS A 199 1.96 12.20 -10.89
N ILE A 200 2.90 11.32 -10.61
CA ILE A 200 2.64 9.93 -10.22
C ILE A 200 1.84 9.87 -8.92
N ILE A 201 2.32 10.57 -7.89
CA ILE A 201 1.67 10.58 -6.58
C ILE A 201 0.26 11.16 -6.70
N GLU A 202 0.11 12.32 -7.36
CA GLU A 202 -1.18 12.98 -7.56
C GLU A 202 -2.17 12.08 -8.29
N THR A 203 -1.74 11.46 -9.38
CA THR A 203 -2.60 10.57 -10.20
C THR A 203 -3.04 9.36 -9.40
N CYS A 204 -2.11 8.64 -8.76
CA CYS A 204 -2.44 7.45 -7.99
C CYS A 204 -3.34 7.76 -6.79
N VAL A 205 -3.02 8.82 -6.02
CA VAL A 205 -3.83 9.28 -4.88
C VAL A 205 -5.24 9.66 -5.32
N THR A 206 -5.37 10.40 -6.41
CA THR A 206 -6.68 10.80 -6.94
C THR A 206 -7.50 9.58 -7.33
N MET A 207 -6.93 8.66 -8.11
CA MET A 207 -7.61 7.42 -8.50
C MET A 207 -8.03 6.59 -7.29
N LYS A 208 -7.13 6.45 -6.29
CA LYS A 208 -7.45 5.70 -5.07
C LYS A 208 -8.58 6.36 -4.29
N ARG A 209 -8.51 7.67 -4.06
CA ARG A 209 -9.55 8.43 -3.35
C ARG A 209 -10.91 8.29 -4.00
N ASP A 210 -10.97 8.36 -5.32
CA ASP A 210 -12.22 8.25 -6.08
C ASP A 210 -12.84 6.86 -5.94
N ILE A 211 -12.02 5.80 -5.99
CA ILE A 211 -12.47 4.42 -5.76
C ILE A 211 -12.93 4.23 -4.31
N VAL A 212 -12.16 4.72 -3.34
CA VAL A 212 -12.50 4.61 -1.90
C VAL A 212 -13.78 5.40 -1.56
N ALA A 213 -13.98 6.57 -2.18
CA ALA A 213 -15.20 7.36 -1.98
C ALA A 213 -16.48 6.63 -2.42
N GLN A 214 -16.36 5.73 -3.41
CA GLN A 214 -17.47 4.90 -3.90
C GLN A 214 -17.67 3.62 -3.07
N ASP A 215 -16.61 3.12 -2.41
CA ASP A 215 -16.64 1.85 -1.67
C ASP A 215 -15.60 1.85 -0.55
N GLU A 216 -15.93 2.52 0.56
CA GLU A 216 -15.01 2.66 1.70
C GLU A 216 -14.61 1.31 2.31
N PHE A 217 -15.54 0.34 2.36
CA PHE A 217 -15.38 -0.94 3.08
C PHE A 217 -14.96 -2.12 2.20
N ASP A 218 -14.55 -1.87 0.94
CA ASP A 218 -14.01 -2.89 0.03
C ASP A 218 -14.98 -4.05 -0.27
N ARG A 219 -16.25 -3.70 -0.50
CA ARG A 219 -17.31 -4.69 -0.78
C ARG A 219 -17.70 -4.78 -2.26
N GLY A 220 -17.19 -3.89 -3.09
CA GLY A 220 -17.57 -3.76 -4.51
C GLY A 220 -16.41 -3.27 -5.37
N GLN A 221 -16.50 -2.04 -5.89
CA GLN A 221 -15.55 -1.46 -6.84
C GLN A 221 -14.12 -1.33 -6.30
N ARG A 222 -13.94 -1.15 -4.98
CA ARG A 222 -12.61 -1.05 -4.37
C ARG A 222 -11.80 -2.34 -4.55
N GLN A 223 -12.45 -3.49 -4.74
CA GLN A 223 -11.75 -4.75 -5.05
C GLN A 223 -10.90 -4.68 -6.33
N LEU A 224 -11.18 -3.75 -7.26
CA LEU A 224 -10.34 -3.50 -8.44
C LEU A 224 -8.88 -3.20 -8.06
N LEU A 225 -8.63 -2.57 -6.90
CA LEU A 225 -7.29 -2.30 -6.38
C LEU A 225 -6.48 -3.58 -6.09
N ASN A 226 -7.12 -4.75 -6.06
CA ASN A 226 -6.45 -6.04 -5.89
C ASN A 226 -5.92 -6.64 -7.22
N LEU A 227 -5.79 -5.85 -8.29
CA LEU A 227 -5.10 -6.30 -9.51
C LEU A 227 -3.69 -6.79 -9.17
N GLY A 228 -3.35 -8.00 -9.56
CA GLY A 228 -2.08 -8.67 -9.23
C GLY A 228 -2.03 -9.30 -7.82
N HIS A 229 -2.79 -8.80 -6.85
CA HIS A 229 -2.68 -9.20 -5.45
C HIS A 229 -3.13 -10.64 -5.17
N THR A 230 -4.14 -11.16 -5.88
CA THR A 230 -4.61 -12.53 -5.63
C THR A 230 -3.50 -13.56 -5.83
N PHE A 231 -2.69 -13.41 -6.87
CA PHE A 231 -1.54 -14.28 -7.11
C PHE A 231 -0.31 -13.79 -6.34
N GLY A 232 -0.14 -12.47 -6.20
CA GLY A 232 0.94 -11.85 -5.43
C GLY A 232 1.00 -12.35 -3.97
N HIS A 233 -0.12 -12.34 -3.25
CA HIS A 233 -0.18 -12.85 -1.87
C HIS A 233 0.20 -14.35 -1.79
N GLY A 234 -0.19 -15.14 -2.82
CA GLY A 234 0.26 -16.53 -2.92
C GLY A 234 1.77 -16.66 -3.06
N ILE A 235 2.40 -15.74 -3.83
CA ILE A 235 3.85 -15.67 -4.03
C ILE A 235 4.56 -15.22 -2.74
N GLU A 236 4.10 -14.14 -2.09
CA GLU A 236 4.64 -13.66 -0.82
C GLU A 236 4.65 -14.76 0.23
N ALA A 237 3.51 -15.39 0.46
CA ALA A 237 3.38 -16.46 1.46
C ALA A 237 4.24 -17.67 1.11
N ARG A 238 4.28 -18.09 -0.17
CA ARG A 238 5.07 -19.25 -0.60
C ARG A 238 6.57 -18.99 -0.54
N SER A 239 7.02 -17.76 -0.74
CA SER A 239 8.42 -17.37 -0.59
C SER A 239 8.85 -17.23 0.88
N GLY A 240 7.94 -17.36 1.84
CA GLY A 240 8.20 -17.02 3.24
C GLY A 240 8.49 -15.52 3.41
N PHE A 241 7.84 -14.69 2.57
CA PHE A 241 8.02 -13.23 2.50
C PHE A 241 9.42 -12.77 2.06
N ALA A 242 10.19 -13.66 1.40
CA ALA A 242 11.47 -13.30 0.79
C ALA A 242 11.30 -12.50 -0.52
N VAL A 243 10.18 -12.66 -1.22
CA VAL A 243 9.79 -11.81 -2.35
C VAL A 243 9.05 -10.61 -1.78
N SER A 244 9.50 -9.39 -2.13
CA SER A 244 8.89 -8.15 -1.69
C SER A 244 7.45 -8.00 -2.20
N HIS A 245 6.66 -7.14 -1.55
CA HIS A 245 5.25 -6.94 -1.90
C HIS A 245 5.06 -6.47 -3.34
N GLY A 246 5.76 -5.41 -3.76
CA GLY A 246 5.62 -4.90 -5.12
C GLY A 246 6.12 -5.89 -6.18
N SER A 247 7.21 -6.61 -5.90
CA SER A 247 7.69 -7.68 -6.78
C SER A 247 6.65 -8.80 -6.93
N ALA A 248 5.99 -9.19 -5.84
CA ALA A 248 4.94 -10.20 -5.88
C ALA A 248 3.70 -9.70 -6.64
N VAL A 249 3.30 -8.44 -6.46
CA VAL A 249 2.20 -7.80 -7.19
C VAL A 249 2.53 -7.68 -8.68
N ALA A 250 3.77 -7.33 -9.05
CA ALA A 250 4.23 -7.27 -10.44
C ALA A 250 4.14 -8.64 -11.13
N ILE A 251 4.67 -9.69 -10.49
CA ILE A 251 4.53 -11.08 -10.98
C ILE A 251 3.05 -11.43 -11.10
N GLY A 252 2.24 -11.11 -10.09
CA GLY A 252 0.80 -11.37 -10.08
C GLY A 252 0.05 -10.66 -11.23
N MET A 253 0.41 -9.42 -11.56
CA MET A 253 -0.13 -8.70 -12.73
C MET A 253 0.27 -9.36 -14.04
N ALA A 254 1.55 -9.74 -14.18
CA ALA A 254 2.04 -10.44 -15.37
C ALA A 254 1.34 -11.78 -15.55
N MET A 255 1.15 -12.54 -14.48
CA MET A 255 0.40 -13.80 -14.51
C MET A 255 -1.07 -13.56 -14.89
N MET A 256 -1.70 -12.54 -14.31
CA MET A 256 -3.11 -12.26 -14.57
C MET A 256 -3.37 -11.86 -16.03
N VAL A 257 -2.52 -11.01 -16.61
CA VAL A 257 -2.69 -10.61 -18.02
C VAL A 257 -2.36 -11.74 -18.99
N ARG A 258 -1.41 -12.63 -18.66
CA ARG A 258 -1.13 -13.85 -19.44
C ARG A 258 -2.33 -14.79 -19.45
N ALA A 259 -2.89 -15.06 -18.29
CA ALA A 259 -4.08 -15.88 -18.15
C ALA A 259 -5.29 -15.25 -18.89
N ALA A 260 -5.47 -13.93 -18.75
CA ALA A 260 -6.50 -13.21 -19.46
C ALA A 260 -6.40 -13.36 -21.00
N ALA A 261 -5.20 -13.28 -21.55
CA ALA A 261 -4.96 -13.49 -22.98
C ALA A 261 -5.23 -14.96 -23.38
N ALA A 262 -4.76 -15.93 -22.59
CA ALA A 262 -4.98 -17.35 -22.84
C ALA A 262 -6.47 -17.73 -22.84
N PHE A 263 -7.28 -17.07 -22.02
CA PHE A 263 -8.74 -17.25 -21.97
C PHE A 263 -9.51 -16.31 -22.91
N GLY A 264 -8.83 -15.54 -23.78
CA GLY A 264 -9.47 -14.64 -24.76
C GLY A 264 -10.16 -13.43 -24.14
N LEU A 265 -9.80 -13.04 -22.91
CA LEU A 265 -10.39 -11.92 -22.18
C LEU A 265 -9.67 -10.59 -22.46
N CYS A 266 -8.45 -10.64 -22.98
CA CYS A 266 -7.72 -9.51 -23.55
C CYS A 266 -6.92 -9.96 -24.78
N THR A 267 -6.34 -9.00 -25.51
CA THR A 267 -5.50 -9.31 -26.67
C THR A 267 -4.08 -9.69 -26.26
N GLU A 268 -3.35 -10.43 -27.12
CA GLU A 268 -1.91 -10.67 -26.92
C GLU A 268 -1.13 -9.36 -26.85
N LYS A 269 -1.50 -8.35 -27.63
CA LYS A 269 -0.92 -7.02 -27.57
C LYS A 269 -1.07 -6.39 -26.16
N THR A 270 -2.23 -6.52 -25.53
CA THR A 270 -2.46 -6.04 -24.16
C THR A 270 -1.53 -6.76 -23.17
N ARG A 271 -1.44 -8.10 -23.27
CA ARG A 271 -0.53 -8.92 -22.47
C ARG A 271 0.91 -8.41 -22.59
N ASP A 272 1.40 -8.30 -23.81
CA ASP A 272 2.80 -7.91 -24.06
C ASP A 272 3.07 -6.49 -23.55
N THR A 273 2.16 -5.56 -23.81
CA THR A 273 2.27 -4.16 -23.36
C THR A 273 2.36 -4.05 -21.83
N VAL A 274 1.56 -4.81 -21.07
CA VAL A 274 1.61 -4.81 -19.60
C VAL A 274 2.87 -5.51 -19.08
N VAL A 275 3.29 -6.61 -19.70
CA VAL A 275 4.53 -7.30 -19.29
C VAL A 275 5.75 -6.44 -19.58
N ASP A 276 5.75 -5.71 -20.71
CA ASP A 276 6.89 -4.89 -21.11
C ASP A 276 7.09 -3.68 -20.20
N ILE A 277 6.02 -3.01 -19.74
CA ILE A 277 6.19 -1.91 -18.78
C ILE A 277 6.73 -2.39 -17.43
N LEU A 278 6.29 -3.56 -16.94
CA LEU A 278 6.85 -4.15 -15.72
C LEU A 278 8.36 -4.38 -15.86
N ARG A 279 8.81 -4.93 -16.99
CA ARG A 279 10.22 -5.11 -17.30
C ARG A 279 10.99 -3.80 -17.44
N GLN A 280 10.38 -2.78 -18.07
CA GLN A 280 10.96 -1.45 -18.21
C GLN A 280 11.31 -0.82 -16.85
N TYR A 281 10.53 -1.17 -15.81
CA TYR A 281 10.76 -0.74 -14.42
C TYR A 281 11.55 -1.75 -13.59
N ASP A 282 12.28 -2.66 -14.24
CA ASP A 282 13.09 -3.71 -13.62
C ASP A 282 12.32 -4.58 -12.61
N LEU A 283 11.00 -4.72 -12.81
CA LEU A 283 10.15 -5.55 -11.98
C LEU A 283 10.11 -6.98 -12.49
N PRO A 284 10.10 -7.99 -11.61
CA PRO A 284 10.01 -9.38 -12.02
C PRO A 284 8.62 -9.69 -12.61
N VAL A 285 8.61 -10.53 -13.66
CA VAL A 285 7.38 -10.91 -14.37
C VAL A 285 7.12 -12.41 -14.42
N ASP A 286 8.06 -13.22 -13.92
CA ASP A 286 7.99 -14.67 -14.02
C ASP A 286 7.83 -15.33 -12.64
N CYS A 287 6.86 -16.25 -12.56
CA CYS A 287 6.60 -16.99 -11.33
C CYS A 287 7.56 -18.20 -11.21
N ALA A 288 8.30 -18.26 -10.11
CA ALA A 288 9.21 -19.37 -9.82
C ALA A 288 8.50 -20.58 -9.17
N PHE A 289 7.27 -20.40 -8.69
CA PHE A 289 6.54 -21.39 -7.90
C PHE A 289 5.61 -22.26 -8.74
N ARG A 290 5.31 -23.45 -8.24
CA ARG A 290 4.32 -24.34 -8.87
C ARG A 290 2.91 -23.91 -8.53
N ALA A 291 1.99 -24.01 -9.47
CA ALA A 291 0.59 -23.70 -9.27
C ALA A 291 -0.04 -24.42 -8.06
N GLY A 292 0.29 -25.72 -7.90
CA GLY A 292 -0.17 -26.53 -6.78
C GLY A 292 0.31 -26.05 -5.40
N ASP A 293 1.48 -25.40 -5.33
CA ASP A 293 2.04 -24.89 -4.07
C ASP A 293 1.40 -23.54 -3.66
N MET A 294 0.93 -22.77 -4.63
CA MET A 294 0.29 -21.45 -4.40
C MET A 294 -1.20 -21.58 -4.08
N LEU A 295 -1.87 -22.56 -4.68
CA LEU A 295 -3.32 -22.72 -4.60
C LEU A 295 -3.87 -22.78 -3.16
N PRO A 296 -3.29 -23.51 -2.20
CA PRO A 296 -3.83 -23.57 -0.84
C PRO A 296 -3.89 -22.20 -0.16
N THR A 297 -2.86 -21.37 -0.33
CA THR A 297 -2.81 -20.02 0.23
C THR A 297 -3.88 -19.13 -0.39
N ILE A 298 -4.01 -19.15 -1.72
CA ILE A 298 -5.00 -18.35 -2.45
C ILE A 298 -6.43 -18.72 -2.04
N LEU A 299 -6.70 -20.01 -1.86
CA LEU A 299 -8.01 -20.50 -1.42
C LEU A 299 -8.29 -20.19 0.05
N HIS A 300 -7.26 -20.20 0.92
CA HIS A 300 -7.43 -19.96 2.35
C HIS A 300 -7.83 -18.50 2.63
N ASP A 301 -7.20 -17.56 1.96
CA ASP A 301 -7.50 -16.12 2.09
C ASP A 301 -8.98 -15.79 1.74
N LYS A 302 -9.65 -16.66 0.97
CA LYS A 302 -10.99 -16.41 0.41
C LYS A 302 -12.07 -17.44 0.76
N LYS A 303 -11.78 -18.44 1.57
CA LYS A 303 -12.79 -19.45 2.03
C LYS A 303 -13.98 -18.86 2.79
N ALA A 304 -13.87 -17.63 3.29
CA ALA A 304 -14.96 -16.94 3.97
C ALA A 304 -16.05 -16.41 3.00
N ALA A 305 -15.83 -16.42 1.68
CA ALA A 305 -16.73 -15.83 0.67
C ALA A 305 -17.49 -16.85 -0.18
N GLY A 306 -17.40 -18.16 0.09
CA GLY A 306 -18.04 -19.25 -0.68
C GLY A 306 -17.11 -19.88 -1.72
N ASP A 307 -17.69 -20.67 -2.68
CA ASP A 307 -16.92 -21.45 -3.68
C ASP A 307 -16.35 -20.62 -4.84
N THR A 308 -16.30 -19.30 -4.71
CA THR A 308 -15.83 -18.41 -5.80
C THR A 308 -14.84 -17.36 -5.31
N ILE A 309 -13.94 -16.94 -6.21
CA ILE A 309 -12.93 -15.90 -5.99
C ILE A 309 -13.13 -14.80 -7.03
N ASN A 310 -13.09 -13.54 -6.60
CA ASN A 310 -13.10 -12.39 -7.49
C ASN A 310 -11.68 -12.14 -8.01
N LEU A 311 -11.43 -12.42 -9.28
CA LEU A 311 -10.20 -12.08 -9.98
C LEU A 311 -10.34 -10.71 -10.63
N ILE A 312 -9.32 -9.88 -10.54
CA ILE A 312 -9.26 -8.58 -11.23
C ILE A 312 -8.51 -8.79 -12.53
N VAL A 313 -9.25 -8.71 -13.65
CA VAL A 313 -8.77 -9.12 -14.97
C VAL A 313 -8.64 -7.92 -15.88
N PRO A 314 -7.42 -7.60 -16.38
CA PRO A 314 -7.23 -6.59 -17.42
C PRO A 314 -7.90 -7.02 -18.73
N THR A 315 -8.74 -6.16 -19.31
CA THR A 315 -9.35 -6.36 -20.63
C THR A 315 -8.66 -5.52 -21.70
N ALA A 316 -8.13 -4.38 -21.31
CA ALA A 316 -7.25 -3.50 -22.08
C ALA A 316 -6.37 -2.72 -21.09
N VAL A 317 -5.35 -2.02 -21.57
CA VAL A 317 -4.62 -1.03 -20.77
C VAL A 317 -5.60 0.07 -20.32
N GLY A 318 -5.62 0.37 -19.03
CA GLY A 318 -6.58 1.31 -18.44
C GLY A 318 -8.00 0.76 -18.28
N GLN A 319 -8.20 -0.54 -18.42
CA GLN A 319 -9.51 -1.16 -18.25
C GLN A 319 -9.41 -2.56 -17.62
N CYS A 320 -9.97 -2.70 -16.42
CA CYS A 320 -10.09 -3.96 -15.71
C CYS A 320 -11.54 -4.27 -15.34
N ARG A 321 -11.81 -5.54 -15.10
CA ARG A 321 -13.11 -5.99 -14.58
C ARG A 321 -12.95 -7.04 -13.49
N ILE A 322 -13.94 -7.14 -12.62
CA ILE A 322 -14.06 -8.20 -11.62
C ILE A 322 -14.67 -9.42 -12.31
N VAL A 323 -13.96 -10.54 -12.29
CA VAL A 323 -14.43 -11.84 -12.80
C VAL A 323 -14.62 -12.79 -11.65
N LYS A 324 -15.89 -13.13 -11.39
CA LYS A 324 -16.25 -14.12 -10.36
C LYS A 324 -15.89 -15.51 -10.85
N THR A 325 -14.84 -16.10 -10.30
CA THR A 325 -14.24 -17.36 -10.75
C THR A 325 -14.48 -18.47 -9.73
N PRO A 326 -14.97 -19.64 -10.13
CA PRO A 326 -15.05 -20.81 -9.26
C PRO A 326 -13.69 -21.17 -8.68
N ALA A 327 -13.64 -21.54 -7.40
CA ALA A 327 -12.40 -21.96 -6.73
C ALA A 327 -11.73 -23.15 -7.45
N SER A 328 -12.50 -24.02 -8.06
CA SER A 328 -12.03 -25.17 -8.87
C SER A 328 -11.24 -24.75 -10.12
N GLU A 329 -11.46 -23.56 -10.66
CA GLU A 329 -10.81 -23.04 -11.87
C GLU A 329 -9.53 -22.28 -11.59
N ILE A 330 -9.24 -21.92 -10.34
CA ILE A 330 -8.05 -21.13 -9.98
C ILE A 330 -6.74 -21.81 -10.40
N MET A 331 -6.69 -23.14 -10.35
CA MET A 331 -5.53 -23.91 -10.82
C MET A 331 -5.25 -23.63 -12.30
N ASP A 332 -6.26 -23.56 -13.13
CA ASP A 332 -6.12 -23.32 -14.58
C ASP A 332 -5.66 -21.87 -14.84
N TRP A 333 -6.18 -20.91 -14.06
CA TRP A 333 -5.71 -19.53 -14.11
C TRP A 333 -4.24 -19.39 -13.72
N LEU A 334 -3.79 -20.09 -12.70
CA LEU A 334 -2.38 -20.09 -12.28
C LEU A 334 -1.47 -20.65 -13.37
N ARG A 335 -1.85 -21.81 -13.98
CA ARG A 335 -1.10 -22.42 -15.08
C ARG A 335 -1.07 -21.54 -16.32
N ALA A 336 -2.21 -21.01 -16.74
CA ALA A 336 -2.31 -20.08 -17.86
C ALA A 336 -1.49 -18.80 -17.63
N GLY A 337 -1.36 -18.36 -16.37
CA GLY A 337 -0.51 -17.24 -15.97
C GLY A 337 0.98 -17.54 -15.98
N GLY A 338 1.40 -18.80 -16.10
CA GLY A 338 2.81 -19.20 -16.17
C GLY A 338 3.38 -19.78 -14.87
N ALA A 339 2.55 -20.13 -13.87
CA ALA A 339 3.01 -20.97 -12.77
C ALA A 339 3.36 -22.38 -13.26
N ARG A 340 4.46 -22.93 -12.75
CA ARG A 340 4.98 -24.24 -13.17
C ARG A 340 4.08 -25.40 -12.75
#